data_7b04ba7db84f251900c9b9330cf1faad
#
_entry.id   7b04ba7db84f251900c9b9330cf1faad
#
_cell.length_a   1.000
_cell.length_b   1.000
_cell.length_c   1.000
_cell.angle_alpha   90.00
_cell.angle_beta   90.00
_cell.angle_gamma   90.00
#
_symmetry.space_group_name_H-M   'P 1'
#
loop_
_entity.id
_entity.type
_entity.pdbx_description
1 polymer ?
#
loop_
_entity_poly.entity_id
_entity_poly.type
_entity_poly.pdbx_seq_one_letter_code
_entity_poly.pdbx_strand_id
1 'polypeptide(L)'
;MKNILFAASEGVPFIKTGGLADVVGSLPKNLDRNYYDVRVILPKYSCMKQEMKDKLEYITNFYMDYNWKSQYVGLFKAEQDGITYYFIDNEFYFTSFRPYTDDPIWEIERFGYFSKAVLSALPVLGFRPDLIHCHDWQTGLIPVYLKERFQGNEFFRGIKTVMTIHNLKFQGRWNVKDVQQITGLSDYYFTPDKLEFNKDADLLKGGIVYADAVTTVSPTYAEEIKTPFYGEGLDGLLRARSGDLRGILNGIDYDVFSPDIDKYIPAPYNAINFRKEKVKNKTALQQQFGLEKDEKCMMIGIVSRLTDQKGFDLIAYVMDELCQDAVQIVVLGTGEERYENMFRYFAWKYGNKVSAQICYSDELSHKIYAASDAFLMPSLFEPCGLSQLMALRYGTLPIVRETGGLKDTVEPYNEYEGTGTGFSFANYNAHEMLRTIRYAEQIYYDRRREWNKMIDRTMAVDFSWKRSAEKYQEMYDWLIGG
;
A
#
# COMPACT_ATOMS: atom_id res chain seq x y z
N MET A 1 9.96 13.91 24.78
CA MET A 1 9.49 12.92 23.80
C MET A 1 8.53 13.66 22.87
N LYS A 2 8.65 13.50 21.57
CA LYS A 2 7.76 14.12 20.57
C LYS A 2 6.56 13.19 20.33
N ASN A 3 5.37 13.75 20.30
CA ASN A 3 4.12 13.00 20.18
C ASN A 3 3.68 12.97 18.71
N ILE A 4 3.59 11.78 18.11
CA ILE A 4 3.19 11.58 16.72
C ILE A 4 1.89 10.78 16.69
N LEU A 5 0.87 11.29 16.00
CA LEU A 5 -0.37 10.57 15.75
C LEU A 5 -0.44 10.15 14.28
N PHE A 6 -0.59 8.88 14.02
CA PHE A 6 -0.98 8.36 12.70
C PHE A 6 -2.49 8.27 12.62
N ALA A 7 -3.10 8.93 11.65
CA ALA A 7 -4.53 8.84 11.37
C ALA A 7 -4.74 8.18 10.01
N ALA A 8 -5.46 7.06 9.98
CA ALA A 8 -5.65 6.27 8.78
C ALA A 8 -7.01 5.55 8.77
N SER A 9 -7.42 5.10 7.59
CA SER A 9 -8.64 4.29 7.43
C SER A 9 -8.42 2.81 7.70
N GLU A 10 -7.20 2.33 7.65
CA GLU A 10 -6.84 0.92 7.90
C GLU A 10 -5.42 0.80 8.48
N GLY A 11 -5.13 -0.33 9.13
CA GLY A 11 -3.83 -0.63 9.73
C GLY A 11 -3.78 -2.08 10.23
N VAL A 12 -2.73 -2.83 9.82
CA VAL A 12 -2.53 -4.19 10.34
C VAL A 12 -2.15 -4.14 11.83
N PRO A 13 -2.57 -5.14 12.63
CA PRO A 13 -3.30 -6.35 12.25
C PRO A 13 -4.82 -6.21 12.27
N PHE A 14 -5.36 -5.01 12.56
CA PHE A 14 -6.78 -4.79 12.85
C PHE A 14 -7.65 -4.86 11.61
N ILE A 15 -7.24 -4.18 10.54
CA ILE A 15 -8.00 -4.13 9.28
C ILE A 15 -7.04 -3.89 8.10
N LYS A 16 -7.22 -4.62 6.99
CA LYS A 16 -6.38 -4.51 5.80
C LYS A 16 -7.16 -4.74 4.52
N THR A 17 -7.00 -3.84 3.57
CA THR A 17 -7.43 -4.00 2.17
C THR A 17 -6.29 -3.79 1.18
N GLY A 18 -5.24 -3.07 1.57
CA GLY A 18 -4.12 -2.70 0.70
C GLY A 18 -2.85 -2.34 1.44
N GLY A 19 -1.88 -1.79 0.70
CA GLY A 19 -0.56 -1.45 1.22
C GLY A 19 -0.56 -0.33 2.27
N LEU A 20 -1.59 0.51 2.32
CA LEU A 20 -1.75 1.52 3.37
C LEU A 20 -1.75 0.87 4.75
N ALA A 21 -2.49 -0.23 4.92
CA ALA A 21 -2.56 -0.95 6.18
C ALA A 21 -1.19 -1.49 6.62
N ASP A 22 -0.36 -1.96 5.69
CA ASP A 22 1.00 -2.42 5.98
C ASP A 22 1.89 -1.26 6.46
N VAL A 23 1.77 -0.08 5.85
CA VAL A 23 2.50 1.13 6.27
C VAL A 23 2.11 1.53 7.69
N VAL A 24 0.82 1.64 7.96
CA VAL A 24 0.29 2.08 9.28
C VAL A 24 0.56 1.07 10.39
N GLY A 25 0.66 -0.21 10.07
CA GLY A 25 1.02 -1.25 11.03
C GLY A 25 2.53 -1.43 11.24
N SER A 26 3.37 -0.92 10.32
CA SER A 26 4.81 -1.18 10.36
C SER A 26 5.65 0.07 10.65
N LEU A 27 5.37 1.20 10.02
CA LEU A 27 6.16 2.42 10.22
C LEU A 27 6.17 2.89 11.69
N PRO A 28 5.03 2.95 12.42
CA PRO A 28 5.02 3.40 13.81
C PRO A 28 5.98 2.64 14.72
N LYS A 29 6.06 1.32 14.60
CA LYS A 29 6.91 0.48 15.44
C LYS A 29 8.40 0.57 15.08
N ASN A 30 8.75 1.12 13.92
CA ASN A 30 10.12 1.30 13.46
C ASN A 30 10.68 2.71 13.69
N LEU A 31 9.88 3.64 14.23
CA LEU A 31 10.36 4.94 14.70
C LEU A 31 11.06 4.78 16.06
N ASP A 32 12.04 5.66 16.35
CA ASP A 32 12.77 5.61 17.62
C ASP A 32 11.86 5.95 18.81
N ARG A 33 11.47 4.93 19.56
CA ARG A 33 10.58 5.04 20.72
C ARG A 33 11.21 5.76 21.94
N ASN A 34 12.51 5.93 21.97
CA ASN A 34 13.14 6.73 23.00
C ASN A 34 12.93 8.22 22.77
N TYR A 35 12.65 8.59 21.53
CA TYR A 35 12.47 9.98 21.10
C TYR A 35 11.01 10.33 20.78
N TYR A 36 10.24 9.39 20.22
CA TYR A 36 8.83 9.57 19.82
C TYR A 36 7.87 8.74 20.66
N ASP A 37 6.78 9.35 21.16
CA ASP A 37 5.54 8.65 21.54
C ASP A 37 4.64 8.58 20.30
N VAL A 38 4.57 7.39 19.70
CA VAL A 38 3.82 7.17 18.45
C VAL A 38 2.52 6.43 18.76
N ARG A 39 1.41 7.01 18.33
CA ARG A 39 0.09 6.40 18.47
C ARG A 39 -0.63 6.38 17.12
N VAL A 40 -1.58 5.46 16.98
CA VAL A 40 -2.36 5.28 15.76
C VAL A 40 -3.84 5.46 16.10
N ILE A 41 -4.62 6.08 15.20
CA ILE A 41 -6.07 6.19 15.34
C ILE A 41 -6.76 5.70 14.07
N LEU A 42 -7.70 4.77 14.21
CA LEU A 42 -8.41 4.08 13.15
C LEU A 42 -9.93 4.12 13.39
N PRO A 43 -10.77 3.95 12.35
CA PRO A 43 -12.18 3.61 12.55
C PRO A 43 -12.34 2.21 13.14
N LYS A 44 -13.33 2.03 14.04
CA LYS A 44 -13.71 0.72 14.57
C LYS A 44 -14.74 0.07 13.65
N TYR A 45 -14.28 -0.65 12.65
CA TYR A 45 -15.17 -1.33 11.71
C TYR A 45 -15.81 -2.60 12.29
N SER A 46 -17.09 -2.83 11.96
CA SER A 46 -17.78 -4.06 12.33
C SER A 46 -17.20 -5.31 11.62
N CYS A 47 -16.56 -5.13 10.46
CA CYS A 47 -15.93 -6.20 9.68
C CYS A 47 -14.53 -6.61 10.18
N MET A 48 -13.99 -5.99 11.22
CA MET A 48 -12.77 -6.47 11.88
C MET A 48 -12.93 -7.91 12.35
N LYS A 49 -11.85 -8.71 12.29
CA LYS A 49 -11.84 -10.07 12.83
C LYS A 49 -12.17 -10.06 14.33
N GLN A 50 -12.92 -11.06 14.79
CA GLN A 50 -13.37 -11.12 16.18
C GLN A 50 -12.19 -11.10 17.16
N GLU A 51 -11.12 -11.84 16.88
CA GLU A 51 -9.90 -11.86 17.69
C GLU A 51 -9.25 -10.48 17.89
N MET A 52 -9.44 -9.55 16.92
CA MET A 52 -8.96 -8.16 17.02
C MET A 52 -9.94 -7.30 17.80
N LYS A 53 -11.26 -7.52 17.64
CA LYS A 53 -12.29 -6.83 18.44
C LYS A 53 -12.17 -7.16 19.93
N ASP A 54 -11.83 -8.40 20.26
CA ASP A 54 -11.70 -8.88 21.65
C ASP A 54 -10.50 -8.22 22.38
N LYS A 55 -9.56 -7.63 21.64
CA LYS A 55 -8.44 -6.85 22.21
C LYS A 55 -8.81 -5.42 22.55
N LEU A 56 -9.97 -4.92 22.08
CA LEU A 56 -10.34 -3.52 22.22
C LEU A 56 -10.89 -3.24 23.63
N GLU A 57 -10.24 -2.33 24.34
CA GLU A 57 -10.70 -1.80 25.63
C GLU A 57 -11.48 -0.51 25.41
N TYR A 58 -12.70 -0.44 25.94
CA TYR A 58 -13.49 0.80 25.93
C TYR A 58 -12.87 1.85 26.88
N ILE A 59 -12.73 3.08 26.39
CA ILE A 59 -12.20 4.21 27.18
C ILE A 59 -13.37 5.08 27.68
N THR A 60 -14.10 5.71 26.74
CA THR A 60 -15.19 6.65 27.03
C THR A 60 -15.95 6.97 25.75
N ASN A 61 -16.94 7.85 25.84
CA ASN A 61 -17.63 8.44 24.69
C ASN A 61 -17.93 9.92 24.92
N PHE A 62 -18.22 10.60 23.83
CA PHE A 62 -18.72 11.97 23.83
C PHE A 62 -19.61 12.21 22.60
N TYR A 63 -20.17 13.39 22.48
CA TYR A 63 -20.94 13.81 21.31
C TYR A 63 -20.28 15.02 20.67
N MET A 64 -20.31 15.06 19.33
CA MET A 64 -19.87 16.21 18.55
C MET A 64 -20.87 16.55 17.46
N ASP A 65 -20.97 17.83 17.11
CA ASP A 65 -21.82 18.26 16.00
C ASP A 65 -21.17 17.92 14.66
N TYR A 66 -21.89 17.18 13.83
CA TYR A 66 -21.50 16.84 12.46
C TYR A 66 -22.73 16.60 11.59
N ASN A 67 -22.73 17.11 10.37
CA ASN A 67 -23.85 17.01 9.43
C ASN A 67 -25.18 17.44 10.09
N TRP A 68 -25.18 18.61 10.74
CA TRP A 68 -26.34 19.22 11.43
C TRP A 68 -26.95 18.35 12.54
N LYS A 69 -26.25 17.34 13.00
CA LYS A 69 -26.67 16.41 14.05
C LYS A 69 -25.61 16.31 15.12
N SER A 70 -26.06 16.02 16.35
CA SER A 70 -25.16 15.58 17.41
C SER A 70 -24.83 14.10 17.22
N GLN A 71 -23.57 13.82 16.91
CA GLN A 71 -23.10 12.48 16.58
C GLN A 71 -22.34 11.87 17.76
N TYR A 72 -22.64 10.63 18.05
CA TYR A 72 -21.92 9.83 19.03
C TYR A 72 -20.48 9.55 18.56
N VAL A 73 -19.52 9.61 19.48
CA VAL A 73 -18.11 9.22 19.28
C VAL A 73 -17.69 8.32 20.44
N GLY A 74 -17.60 7.03 20.22
CA GLY A 74 -17.02 6.07 21.16
C GLY A 74 -15.51 5.98 20.96
N LEU A 75 -14.77 5.81 22.05
CA LEU A 75 -13.33 5.67 22.06
C LEU A 75 -12.94 4.33 22.65
N PHE A 76 -12.16 3.57 21.87
CA PHE A 76 -11.53 2.32 22.30
C PHE A 76 -10.02 2.41 22.10
N LYS A 77 -9.29 1.54 22.79
CA LYS A 77 -7.83 1.37 22.59
C LYS A 77 -7.44 -0.10 22.54
N ALA A 78 -6.30 -0.37 21.96
CA ALA A 78 -5.57 -1.62 22.04
C ALA A 78 -4.07 -1.34 21.99
N GLU A 79 -3.28 -2.25 22.54
CA GLU A 79 -1.82 -2.23 22.41
C GLU A 79 -1.39 -3.32 21.43
N GLN A 80 -0.56 -2.93 20.45
CA GLN A 80 0.00 -3.87 19.49
C GLN A 80 1.45 -3.50 19.19
N ASP A 81 2.38 -4.45 19.36
CA ASP A 81 3.82 -4.25 19.17
C ASP A 81 4.39 -3.06 19.96
N GLY A 82 3.76 -2.76 21.11
CA GLY A 82 4.06 -1.64 22.00
C GLY A 82 3.66 -0.26 21.44
N ILE A 83 2.77 -0.22 20.46
CA ILE A 83 2.12 0.98 19.94
C ILE A 83 0.69 1.01 20.44
N THR A 84 0.25 2.16 20.96
CA THR A 84 -1.14 2.38 21.34
C THR A 84 -1.97 2.71 20.10
N TYR A 85 -2.98 1.88 19.86
CA TYR A 85 -4.00 2.10 18.83
C TYR A 85 -5.28 2.61 19.47
N TYR A 86 -5.80 3.72 18.97
CA TYR A 86 -7.12 4.24 19.29
C TYR A 86 -8.11 3.90 18.18
N PHE A 87 -9.38 3.74 18.54
CA PHE A 87 -10.45 3.45 17.59
C PHE A 87 -11.63 4.39 17.82
N ILE A 88 -12.08 5.01 16.73
CA ILE A 88 -13.31 5.80 16.69
C ILE A 88 -14.48 4.87 16.40
N ASP A 89 -15.37 4.72 17.38
CA ASP A 89 -16.57 3.90 17.28
C ASP A 89 -17.79 4.76 16.95
N ASN A 90 -18.49 4.36 15.90
CA ASN A 90 -19.83 4.81 15.59
C ASN A 90 -20.47 3.75 14.67
N GLU A 91 -21.43 2.99 15.20
CA GLU A 91 -22.07 1.89 14.48
C GLU A 91 -22.80 2.37 13.22
N PHE A 92 -23.34 3.60 13.21
CA PHE A 92 -23.99 4.15 12.02
C PHE A 92 -23.02 4.28 10.86
N TYR A 93 -21.78 4.75 11.10
CA TYR A 93 -20.79 5.01 10.05
C TYR A 93 -19.92 3.79 9.72
N PHE A 94 -19.62 2.90 10.69
CA PHE A 94 -18.61 1.86 10.50
C PHE A 94 -19.15 0.43 10.55
N THR A 95 -20.48 0.26 10.43
CA THR A 95 -21.09 -1.07 10.24
C THR A 95 -21.19 -1.39 8.75
N SER A 96 -20.29 -2.22 8.26
CA SER A 96 -20.25 -2.68 6.87
C SER A 96 -19.51 -4.01 6.75
N PHE A 97 -19.75 -4.75 5.67
CA PHE A 97 -19.06 -6.03 5.40
C PHE A 97 -17.60 -5.83 4.97
N ARG A 98 -17.21 -4.63 4.56
CA ARG A 98 -15.88 -4.26 4.11
C ARG A 98 -15.57 -2.82 4.53
N PRO A 99 -14.27 -2.45 4.65
CA PRO A 99 -13.88 -1.11 5.10
C PRO A 99 -14.35 0.01 4.18
N TYR A 100 -14.48 -0.24 2.88
CA TYR A 100 -14.91 0.73 1.88
C TYR A 100 -16.17 0.26 1.17
N THR A 101 -17.09 1.18 0.87
CA THR A 101 -18.33 0.92 0.13
C THR A 101 -18.24 1.50 -1.29
N ASP A 102 -19.26 1.23 -2.11
CA ASP A 102 -19.32 1.75 -3.49
C ASP A 102 -20.15 3.06 -3.59
N ASP A 103 -20.61 3.61 -2.47
CA ASP A 103 -21.37 4.86 -2.43
C ASP A 103 -20.44 6.04 -2.09
N PRO A 104 -20.04 6.87 -3.07
CA PRO A 104 -19.05 7.92 -2.86
C PRO A 104 -19.47 8.99 -1.85
N ILE A 105 -20.77 9.36 -1.81
CA ILE A 105 -21.23 10.39 -0.86
C ILE A 105 -21.25 9.86 0.55
N TRP A 106 -21.62 8.59 0.74
CA TRP A 106 -21.55 7.92 2.02
C TRP A 106 -20.10 7.81 2.53
N GLU A 107 -19.16 7.44 1.64
CA GLU A 107 -17.74 7.41 1.97
C GLU A 107 -17.22 8.78 2.42
N ILE A 108 -17.60 9.86 1.74
CA ILE A 108 -17.23 11.24 2.12
C ILE A 108 -17.85 11.62 3.47
N GLU A 109 -19.12 11.29 3.70
CA GLU A 109 -19.78 11.61 4.98
C GLU A 109 -19.08 10.92 6.14
N ARG A 110 -18.84 9.61 6.06
CA ARG A 110 -18.26 8.86 7.18
C ARG A 110 -16.77 9.16 7.42
N PHE A 111 -15.98 9.43 6.39
CA PHE A 111 -14.58 9.81 6.57
C PHE A 111 -14.40 11.29 6.90
N GLY A 112 -15.34 12.15 6.51
CA GLY A 112 -15.44 13.50 7.04
C GLY A 112 -15.79 13.49 8.54
N TYR A 113 -16.74 12.63 8.95
CA TYR A 113 -17.01 12.37 10.36
C TYR A 113 -15.75 11.87 11.09
N PHE A 114 -15.06 10.85 10.56
CA PHE A 114 -13.84 10.32 11.14
C PHE A 114 -12.78 11.41 11.34
N SER A 115 -12.52 12.20 10.31
CA SER A 115 -11.53 13.29 10.36
C SER A 115 -11.80 14.30 11.47
N LYS A 116 -13.08 14.67 11.66
CA LYS A 116 -13.49 15.59 12.75
C LYS A 116 -13.43 14.90 14.11
N ALA A 117 -13.87 13.64 14.19
CA ALA A 117 -13.84 12.85 15.42
C ALA A 117 -12.42 12.63 15.94
N VAL A 118 -11.44 12.41 15.05
CA VAL A 118 -10.02 12.31 15.42
C VAL A 118 -9.58 13.54 16.19
N LEU A 119 -9.79 14.73 15.65
CA LEU A 119 -9.39 15.98 16.33
C LEU A 119 -10.17 16.18 17.64
N SER A 120 -11.48 15.95 17.64
CA SER A 120 -12.33 16.12 18.83
C SER A 120 -11.96 15.15 19.95
N ALA A 121 -11.42 13.97 19.62
CA ALA A 121 -11.02 12.95 20.59
C ALA A 121 -9.72 13.29 21.32
N LEU A 122 -8.82 14.07 20.72
CA LEU A 122 -7.48 14.32 21.28
C LEU A 122 -7.49 14.91 22.70
N PRO A 123 -8.30 15.97 23.02
CA PRO A 123 -8.40 16.47 24.38
C PRO A 123 -8.99 15.44 25.35
N VAL A 124 -9.96 14.64 24.89
CA VAL A 124 -10.62 13.61 25.70
C VAL A 124 -9.66 12.46 26.05
N LEU A 125 -8.78 12.10 25.09
CA LEU A 125 -7.72 11.10 25.28
C LEU A 125 -6.54 11.64 26.11
N GLY A 126 -6.49 12.94 26.36
CA GLY A 126 -5.34 13.58 27.03
C GLY A 126 -4.03 13.45 26.21
N PHE A 127 -4.14 13.25 24.91
CA PHE A 127 -2.99 13.12 24.01
C PHE A 127 -2.91 14.31 23.05
N ARG A 128 -1.93 15.17 23.27
CA ARG A 128 -1.64 16.30 22.37
C ARG A 128 -0.47 15.91 21.46
N PRO A 129 -0.73 15.63 20.15
CA PRO A 129 0.34 15.38 19.21
C PRO A 129 1.12 16.66 18.88
N ASP A 130 2.41 16.54 18.62
CA ASP A 130 3.21 17.58 17.97
C ASP A 130 2.99 17.55 16.45
N LEU A 131 2.69 16.34 15.92
CA LEU A 131 2.44 16.10 14.52
C LEU A 131 1.35 15.04 14.31
N ILE A 132 0.44 15.31 13.36
CA ILE A 132 -0.55 14.34 12.86
C ILE A 132 -0.14 13.90 11.46
N HIS A 133 0.13 12.62 11.27
CA HIS A 133 0.41 12.00 9.99
C HIS A 133 -0.86 11.41 9.39
N CYS A 134 -1.39 12.05 8.36
CA CYS A 134 -2.63 11.70 7.67
C CYS A 134 -2.33 10.84 6.44
N HIS A 135 -3.19 9.86 6.17
CA HIS A 135 -3.00 8.88 5.10
C HIS A 135 -4.19 8.85 4.16
N ASP A 136 -3.97 9.20 2.87
CA ASP A 136 -4.95 9.26 1.80
C ASP A 136 -6.16 10.18 2.07
N TRP A 137 -7.09 10.23 1.12
CA TRP A 137 -8.24 11.13 1.14
C TRP A 137 -9.17 10.94 2.35
N GLN A 138 -9.22 9.72 2.92
CA GLN A 138 -10.05 9.41 4.09
C GLN A 138 -9.69 10.26 5.32
N THR A 139 -8.48 10.76 5.36
CA THR A 139 -7.98 11.66 6.42
C THR A 139 -7.70 13.07 5.90
N GLY A 140 -8.04 13.34 4.64
CA GLY A 140 -7.75 14.60 3.96
C GLY A 140 -8.38 15.83 4.61
N LEU A 141 -9.49 15.66 5.35
CA LEU A 141 -10.12 16.77 6.08
C LEU A 141 -9.48 17.06 7.44
N ILE A 142 -8.57 16.23 7.96
CA ILE A 142 -7.90 16.53 9.24
C ILE A 142 -7.09 17.84 9.17
N PRO A 143 -6.20 18.04 8.17
CA PRO A 143 -5.49 19.32 8.03
C PRO A 143 -6.42 20.51 7.81
N VAL A 144 -7.52 20.30 7.05
CA VAL A 144 -8.52 21.36 6.80
C VAL A 144 -9.23 21.78 8.08
N TYR A 145 -9.80 20.82 8.83
CA TYR A 145 -10.49 21.10 10.09
C TYR A 145 -9.56 21.67 11.14
N LEU A 146 -8.31 21.20 11.22
CA LEU A 146 -7.31 21.70 12.15
C LEU A 146 -7.12 23.21 11.94
N LYS A 147 -6.97 23.65 10.69
CA LYS A 147 -6.80 25.07 10.35
C LYS A 147 -8.07 25.88 10.51
N GLU A 148 -9.25 25.31 10.17
CA GLU A 148 -10.52 26.04 10.16
C GLU A 148 -11.14 26.17 11.55
N ARG A 149 -11.21 25.08 12.33
CA ARG A 149 -12.02 25.03 13.54
C ARG A 149 -11.23 24.88 14.84
N PHE A 150 -10.08 24.23 14.78
CA PHE A 150 -9.37 23.82 15.97
C PHE A 150 -8.18 24.71 16.32
N GLN A 151 -7.59 25.41 15.37
CA GLN A 151 -6.41 26.25 15.58
C GLN A 151 -6.62 27.44 16.55
N GLY A 152 -7.86 27.89 16.72
CA GLY A 152 -8.25 28.90 17.71
C GLY A 152 -8.16 28.42 19.17
N ASN A 153 -8.14 27.11 19.41
CA ASN A 153 -8.00 26.51 20.72
C ASN A 153 -6.51 26.26 21.02
N GLU A 154 -6.07 26.66 22.21
CA GLU A 154 -4.66 26.55 22.64
C GLU A 154 -4.12 25.11 22.57
N PHE A 155 -4.96 24.10 22.85
CA PHE A 155 -4.60 22.69 22.75
C PHE A 155 -4.06 22.32 21.37
N PHE A 156 -4.63 22.89 20.29
CA PHE A 156 -4.28 22.54 18.91
C PHE A 156 -3.24 23.47 18.27
N ARG A 157 -2.87 24.56 18.96
CA ARG A 157 -1.93 25.54 18.41
C ARG A 157 -0.57 24.93 18.16
N GLY A 158 -0.07 25.07 16.92
CA GLY A 158 1.27 24.61 16.52
C GLY A 158 1.37 23.13 16.17
N ILE A 159 0.27 22.36 16.23
CA ILE A 159 0.27 20.98 15.72
C ILE A 159 0.54 20.99 14.22
N LYS A 160 1.53 20.23 13.79
CA LYS A 160 1.91 20.06 12.38
C LYS A 160 1.15 18.90 11.74
N THR A 161 1.04 18.93 10.42
CA THR A 161 0.38 17.86 9.66
C THR A 161 1.24 17.40 8.49
N VAL A 162 1.26 16.10 8.26
CA VAL A 162 1.82 15.46 7.05
C VAL A 162 0.69 14.74 6.34
N MET A 163 0.59 14.88 5.02
CA MET A 163 -0.33 14.13 4.18
C MET A 163 0.45 13.16 3.30
N THR A 164 0.26 11.86 3.51
CA THR A 164 0.83 10.81 2.64
C THR A 164 -0.18 10.37 1.59
N ILE A 165 0.23 10.44 0.33
CA ILE A 165 -0.49 9.95 -0.84
C ILE A 165 -0.01 8.52 -1.13
N HIS A 166 -0.85 7.51 -0.84
CA HIS A 166 -0.56 6.12 -1.19
C HIS A 166 -0.97 5.80 -2.62
N ASN A 167 -2.10 6.35 -3.07
CA ASN A 167 -2.55 6.21 -4.45
C ASN A 167 -3.40 7.43 -4.86
N LEU A 168 -2.85 8.28 -5.71
CA LEU A 168 -3.46 9.53 -6.14
C LEU A 168 -4.76 9.34 -6.95
N LYS A 169 -5.00 8.14 -7.48
CA LYS A 169 -6.24 7.81 -8.21
C LYS A 169 -7.49 7.96 -7.33
N PHE A 170 -7.36 7.75 -6.02
CA PHE A 170 -8.47 7.83 -5.08
C PHE A 170 -8.42 9.15 -4.34
N GLN A 171 -9.41 10.04 -4.58
CA GLN A 171 -9.35 11.43 -4.11
C GLN A 171 -10.51 11.84 -3.20
N GLY A 172 -11.58 11.05 -3.12
CA GLY A 172 -12.76 11.42 -2.33
C GLY A 172 -13.45 12.64 -2.92
N ARG A 173 -14.01 12.52 -4.15
CA ARG A 173 -14.65 13.60 -4.89
C ARG A 173 -16.17 13.47 -4.89
N TRP A 174 -16.85 14.59 -4.70
CA TRP A 174 -18.29 14.74 -4.90
C TRP A 174 -18.65 16.19 -5.09
N ASN A 175 -19.90 16.49 -5.52
CA ASN A 175 -20.31 17.85 -5.75
C ASN A 175 -20.16 18.74 -4.50
N VAL A 176 -19.73 19.97 -4.71
CA VAL A 176 -19.42 20.93 -3.64
C VAL A 176 -20.57 21.13 -2.65
N LYS A 177 -21.83 21.24 -3.16
CA LYS A 177 -22.98 21.55 -2.33
C LYS A 177 -23.24 20.49 -1.26
N ASP A 178 -23.18 19.22 -1.63
CA ASP A 178 -23.41 18.12 -0.69
C ASP A 178 -22.25 18.00 0.30
N VAL A 179 -21.01 18.08 -0.17
CA VAL A 179 -19.81 18.01 0.69
C VAL A 179 -19.80 19.17 1.69
N GLN A 180 -20.16 20.38 1.25
CA GLN A 180 -20.28 21.56 2.11
C GLN A 180 -21.34 21.34 3.19
N GLN A 181 -22.51 20.84 2.81
CA GLN A 181 -23.59 20.55 3.75
C GLN A 181 -23.15 19.51 4.80
N ILE A 182 -22.52 18.42 4.36
CA ILE A 182 -22.06 17.32 5.22
C ILE A 182 -20.97 17.79 6.19
N THR A 183 -19.97 18.48 5.68
CA THR A 183 -18.78 18.88 6.45
C THR A 183 -19.02 20.11 7.32
N GLY A 184 -19.97 20.94 6.95
CA GLY A 184 -20.24 22.23 7.58
C GLY A 184 -19.13 23.27 7.35
N LEU A 185 -18.25 23.05 6.37
CA LEU A 185 -17.23 24.02 5.96
C LEU A 185 -17.89 25.18 5.20
N SER A 186 -17.37 26.38 5.35
CA SER A 186 -17.90 27.57 4.66
C SER A 186 -17.48 27.60 3.17
N ASP A 187 -18.15 28.45 2.36
CA ASP A 187 -17.82 28.67 0.95
C ASP A 187 -16.33 29.00 0.72
N TYR A 188 -15.69 29.61 1.72
CA TYR A 188 -14.27 29.96 1.70
C TYR A 188 -13.36 28.76 1.36
N TYR A 189 -13.75 27.55 1.75
CA TYR A 189 -12.95 26.33 1.53
C TYR A 189 -13.19 25.67 0.17
N PHE A 190 -14.26 26.06 -0.54
CA PHE A 190 -14.63 25.45 -1.83
C PHE A 190 -14.29 26.36 -3.01
N THR A 191 -13.05 26.77 -3.10
CA THR A 191 -12.47 27.57 -4.20
C THR A 191 -11.41 26.76 -4.95
N PRO A 192 -11.09 27.10 -6.23
CA PRO A 192 -10.13 26.32 -7.04
C PRO A 192 -8.71 26.21 -6.46
N ASP A 193 -8.32 27.13 -5.59
CA ASP A 193 -7.04 27.09 -4.85
C ASP A 193 -7.10 26.24 -3.58
N LYS A 194 -8.28 25.69 -3.21
CA LYS A 194 -8.48 24.88 -1.99
C LYS A 194 -9.08 23.52 -2.33
N LEU A 195 -10.32 23.25 -1.87
CA LEU A 195 -10.97 21.95 -2.03
C LEU A 195 -11.68 21.76 -3.38
N GLU A 196 -12.07 22.85 -4.06
CA GLU A 196 -12.80 22.73 -5.31
C GLU A 196 -11.89 22.16 -6.42
N PHE A 197 -12.40 21.19 -7.18
CA PHE A 197 -11.78 20.63 -8.35
C PHE A 197 -12.84 20.30 -9.41
N ASN A 198 -12.83 21.04 -10.53
CA ASN A 198 -13.78 20.85 -11.64
C ASN A 198 -15.25 20.86 -11.20
N LYS A 199 -15.63 21.78 -10.31
CA LYS A 199 -16.96 21.94 -9.69
C LYS A 199 -17.30 20.90 -8.62
N ASP A 200 -16.45 19.92 -8.37
CA ASP A 200 -16.55 19.00 -7.25
C ASP A 200 -15.67 19.49 -6.08
N ALA A 201 -15.93 18.97 -4.90
CA ALA A 201 -15.01 19.03 -3.77
C ALA A 201 -14.13 17.79 -3.79
N ASP A 202 -12.83 17.97 -3.55
CA ASP A 202 -11.82 16.91 -3.51
C ASP A 202 -11.14 16.92 -2.14
N LEU A 203 -11.35 15.85 -1.38
CA LEU A 203 -10.88 15.77 0.00
C LEU A 203 -9.36 15.57 0.08
N LEU A 204 -8.77 14.80 -0.85
CA LEU A 204 -7.33 14.64 -0.92
C LEU A 204 -6.65 15.95 -1.29
N LYS A 205 -7.21 16.68 -2.25
CA LYS A 205 -6.75 18.04 -2.59
C LYS A 205 -6.74 18.94 -1.37
N GLY A 206 -7.82 18.93 -0.58
CA GLY A 206 -7.87 19.67 0.68
C GLY A 206 -6.73 19.28 1.62
N GLY A 207 -6.49 18.00 1.80
CA GLY A 207 -5.37 17.49 2.61
C GLY A 207 -4.01 17.98 2.10
N ILE A 208 -3.78 17.91 0.77
CA ILE A 208 -2.54 18.38 0.14
C ILE A 208 -2.35 19.89 0.31
N VAL A 209 -3.41 20.68 0.13
CA VAL A 209 -3.33 22.15 0.25
C VAL A 209 -3.02 22.59 1.67
N TYR A 210 -3.64 21.95 2.68
CA TYR A 210 -3.59 22.41 4.08
C TYR A 210 -2.53 21.73 4.94
N ALA A 211 -1.93 20.60 4.51
CA ALA A 211 -0.85 19.95 5.25
C ALA A 211 0.44 20.77 5.23
N ASP A 212 1.23 20.68 6.31
CA ASP A 212 2.55 21.34 6.41
C ASP A 212 3.61 20.67 5.52
N ALA A 213 3.49 19.35 5.26
CA ALA A 213 4.28 18.62 4.28
C ALA A 213 3.45 17.54 3.59
N VAL A 214 3.86 17.15 2.39
CA VAL A 214 3.23 16.10 1.60
C VAL A 214 4.25 15.01 1.31
N THR A 215 3.86 13.75 1.44
CA THR A 215 4.70 12.62 1.05
C THR A 215 3.96 11.70 0.11
N THR A 216 4.74 10.93 -0.65
CA THR A 216 4.24 9.76 -1.36
C THR A 216 5.23 8.61 -1.23
N VAL A 217 4.87 7.46 -1.72
CA VAL A 217 5.46 6.17 -1.32
C VAL A 217 6.62 5.70 -2.20
N SER A 218 7.12 6.57 -3.10
CA SER A 218 8.40 6.32 -3.79
C SER A 218 8.94 7.61 -4.44
N PRO A 219 10.27 7.73 -4.64
CA PRO A 219 10.88 8.87 -5.33
C PRO A 219 10.39 9.04 -6.77
N THR A 220 10.37 7.95 -7.55
CA THR A 220 9.89 8.00 -8.94
C THR A 220 8.41 8.39 -9.00
N TYR A 221 7.56 7.86 -8.12
CA TYR A 221 6.15 8.24 -8.10
C TYR A 221 5.95 9.71 -7.72
N ALA A 222 6.77 10.27 -6.83
CA ALA A 222 6.75 11.70 -6.52
C ALA A 222 7.03 12.58 -7.76
N GLU A 223 7.82 12.11 -8.71
CA GLU A 223 8.03 12.80 -9.99
C GLU A 223 6.90 12.52 -10.98
N GLU A 224 6.44 11.29 -11.08
CA GLU A 224 5.34 10.88 -11.97
C GLU A 224 4.07 11.68 -11.72
N ILE A 225 3.62 11.81 -10.46
CA ILE A 225 2.37 12.50 -10.09
C ILE A 225 2.40 14.00 -10.34
N LYS A 226 3.55 14.58 -10.64
CA LYS A 226 3.70 15.98 -11.12
C LYS A 226 3.47 16.13 -12.62
N THR A 227 3.23 15.03 -13.35
CA THR A 227 2.97 15.02 -14.79
C THR A 227 1.47 14.85 -15.07
N PRO A 228 0.95 15.37 -16.22
CA PRO A 228 -0.47 15.25 -16.53
C PRO A 228 -0.98 13.81 -16.61
N PHE A 229 -0.16 12.85 -17.04
CA PHE A 229 -0.57 11.46 -17.19
C PHE A 229 -0.81 10.75 -15.86
N TYR A 230 0.07 10.96 -14.88
CA TYR A 230 -0.02 10.31 -13.57
C TYR A 230 -0.65 11.17 -12.47
N GLY A 231 -0.82 12.48 -12.73
CA GLY A 231 -1.24 13.46 -11.73
C GLY A 231 -2.74 13.47 -11.43
N GLU A 232 -3.55 12.67 -12.15
CA GLU A 232 -5.01 12.55 -11.94
C GLU A 232 -5.72 13.91 -11.82
N GLY A 233 -5.19 14.91 -12.57
CA GLY A 233 -5.64 16.30 -12.57
C GLY A 233 -5.11 17.17 -11.44
N LEU A 234 -4.34 16.63 -10.49
CA LEU A 234 -3.70 17.38 -9.41
C LEU A 234 -2.21 17.69 -9.69
N ASP A 235 -1.70 17.38 -10.89
CA ASP A 235 -0.30 17.62 -11.29
C ASP A 235 0.16 19.06 -11.11
N GLY A 236 -0.70 20.02 -11.40
CA GLY A 236 -0.43 21.45 -11.19
C GLY A 236 -0.23 21.80 -9.72
N LEU A 237 -1.08 21.30 -8.83
CA LEU A 237 -0.96 21.46 -7.39
C LEU A 237 0.32 20.79 -6.87
N LEU A 238 0.60 19.55 -7.32
CA LEU A 238 1.77 18.79 -6.86
C LEU A 238 3.08 19.44 -7.36
N ARG A 239 3.10 20.06 -8.53
CA ARG A 239 4.23 20.91 -8.96
C ARG A 239 4.40 22.14 -8.06
N ALA A 240 3.30 22.80 -7.69
CA ALA A 240 3.35 23.94 -6.78
C ALA A 240 3.84 23.54 -5.36
N ARG A 241 3.56 22.32 -4.93
CA ARG A 241 4.03 21.75 -3.65
C ARG A 241 5.35 20.97 -3.77
N SER A 242 6.11 21.12 -4.87
CA SER A 242 7.36 20.36 -5.07
C SER A 242 8.40 20.55 -3.97
N GLY A 243 8.43 21.70 -3.31
CA GLY A 243 9.33 21.98 -2.18
C GLY A 243 9.01 21.16 -0.91
N ASP A 244 7.75 20.79 -0.75
CA ASP A 244 7.24 20.07 0.42
C ASP A 244 6.91 18.61 0.13
N LEU A 245 6.90 18.21 -1.16
CA LEU A 245 6.59 16.86 -1.61
C LEU A 245 7.84 15.97 -1.55
N ARG A 246 7.76 14.90 -0.78
CA ARG A 246 8.85 13.91 -0.64
C ARG A 246 8.40 12.52 -1.02
N GLY A 247 9.16 11.84 -1.86
CA GLY A 247 8.99 10.41 -2.16
C GLY A 247 9.80 9.56 -1.19
N ILE A 248 9.13 8.78 -0.34
CA ILE A 248 9.77 7.89 0.64
C ILE A 248 9.30 6.46 0.37
N LEU A 249 10.23 5.57 -0.02
CA LEU A 249 9.92 4.17 -0.26
C LEU A 249 9.37 3.50 1.00
N ASN A 250 8.32 2.69 0.83
CA ASN A 250 7.88 1.79 1.88
C ASN A 250 8.89 0.66 2.09
N GLY A 251 8.94 0.12 3.30
CA GLY A 251 9.61 -1.13 3.61
C GLY A 251 8.64 -2.30 3.66
N ILE A 252 9.16 -3.48 3.97
CA ILE A 252 8.38 -4.66 4.35
C ILE A 252 8.75 -5.11 5.76
N ASP A 253 7.79 -5.78 6.41
CA ASP A 253 7.99 -6.32 7.75
C ASP A 253 8.73 -7.66 7.68
N TYR A 254 9.98 -7.69 8.15
CA TYR A 254 10.81 -8.89 8.14
C TYR A 254 10.42 -9.90 9.23
N ASP A 255 9.60 -9.53 10.22
CA ASP A 255 9.02 -10.49 11.16
C ASP A 255 7.90 -11.33 10.51
N VAL A 256 7.34 -10.81 9.40
CA VAL A 256 6.28 -11.46 8.62
C VAL A 256 6.84 -12.05 7.32
N PHE A 257 7.61 -11.24 6.57
CA PHE A 257 8.13 -11.60 5.24
C PHE A 257 9.64 -11.88 5.28
N SER A 258 10.00 -13.07 5.74
CA SER A 258 11.39 -13.55 5.75
C SER A 258 11.43 -15.07 5.59
N PRO A 259 12.06 -15.60 4.52
CA PRO A 259 11.95 -17.02 4.18
C PRO A 259 12.62 -17.96 5.18
N ASP A 260 13.48 -17.45 6.07
CA ASP A 260 14.15 -18.22 7.12
C ASP A 260 13.26 -18.54 8.34
N ILE A 261 12.25 -17.69 8.59
CA ILE A 261 11.33 -17.83 9.74
C ILE A 261 9.86 -18.00 9.33
N ASP A 262 9.58 -18.04 8.05
CA ASP A 262 8.22 -18.09 7.52
C ASP A 262 7.54 -19.43 7.83
N LYS A 263 6.47 -19.37 8.62
CA LYS A 263 5.68 -20.53 9.03
C LYS A 263 4.77 -21.13 7.97
N TYR A 264 4.54 -20.40 6.87
CA TYR A 264 3.63 -20.82 5.80
C TYR A 264 4.33 -21.65 4.72
N ILE A 265 5.64 -21.57 4.61
CA ILE A 265 6.39 -22.28 3.58
C ILE A 265 6.88 -23.64 4.07
N PRO A 266 6.78 -24.70 3.25
CA PRO A 266 7.17 -26.04 3.67
C PRO A 266 8.68 -26.23 3.89
N ALA A 267 9.52 -25.42 3.25
CA ALA A 267 10.98 -25.48 3.36
C ALA A 267 11.57 -24.09 3.61
N PRO A 268 11.71 -23.63 4.87
CA PRO A 268 12.37 -22.37 5.20
C PRO A 268 13.82 -22.32 4.66
N TYR A 269 14.26 -21.11 4.26
CA TYR A 269 15.59 -20.94 3.66
C TYR A 269 16.15 -19.52 3.87
N ASN A 270 17.44 -19.39 3.61
CA ASN A 270 18.16 -18.12 3.60
C ASN A 270 19.12 -18.05 2.40
N ALA A 271 19.95 -17.02 2.32
CA ALA A 271 20.90 -16.83 1.23
C ALA A 271 21.94 -17.96 1.07
N ILE A 272 22.15 -18.78 2.10
CA ILE A 272 23.12 -19.88 2.04
C ILE A 272 22.53 -21.11 1.37
N ASN A 273 21.25 -21.45 1.67
CA ASN A 273 20.65 -22.74 1.27
C ASN A 273 19.49 -22.62 0.25
N PHE A 274 19.15 -21.41 -0.23
CA PHE A 274 18.01 -21.17 -1.13
C PHE A 274 18.05 -22.07 -2.38
N ARG A 275 19.24 -22.36 -2.93
CA ARG A 275 19.40 -23.18 -4.16
C ARG A 275 18.74 -24.54 -4.05
N LYS A 276 18.71 -25.10 -2.85
CA LYS A 276 18.09 -26.40 -2.55
C LYS A 276 16.65 -26.25 -2.05
N GLU A 277 16.43 -25.32 -1.15
CA GLU A 277 15.16 -25.24 -0.44
C GLU A 277 14.05 -24.58 -1.28
N LYS A 278 14.38 -23.61 -2.18
CA LYS A 278 13.38 -23.06 -3.13
C LYS A 278 12.81 -24.13 -4.07
N VAL A 279 13.63 -25.10 -4.48
CA VAL A 279 13.16 -26.23 -5.29
C VAL A 279 12.10 -27.04 -4.57
N LYS A 280 12.25 -27.28 -3.26
CA LYS A 280 11.25 -27.99 -2.46
C LYS A 280 9.95 -27.20 -2.36
N ASN A 281 10.02 -25.87 -2.15
CA ASN A 281 8.86 -25.02 -2.14
C ASN A 281 8.14 -25.01 -3.49
N LYS A 282 8.90 -24.95 -4.61
CA LYS A 282 8.34 -25.04 -5.97
C LYS A 282 7.59 -26.35 -6.19
N THR A 283 8.23 -27.49 -5.92
CA THR A 283 7.61 -28.80 -6.14
C THR A 283 6.40 -29.04 -5.25
N ALA A 284 6.41 -28.52 -4.02
CA ALA A 284 5.25 -28.55 -3.14
C ALA A 284 4.08 -27.71 -3.71
N LEU A 285 4.36 -26.51 -4.25
CA LEU A 285 3.35 -25.66 -4.85
C LEU A 285 2.79 -26.24 -6.15
N GLN A 286 3.64 -26.84 -7.00
CA GLN A 286 3.22 -27.57 -8.21
C GLN A 286 2.23 -28.69 -7.85
N GLN A 287 2.54 -29.47 -6.83
CA GLN A 287 1.66 -30.52 -6.34
C GLN A 287 0.35 -29.97 -5.77
N GLN A 288 0.41 -28.90 -4.97
CA GLN A 288 -0.77 -28.27 -4.34
C GLN A 288 -1.75 -27.73 -5.39
N PHE A 289 -1.23 -27.21 -6.52
CA PHE A 289 -2.03 -26.57 -7.55
C PHE A 289 -2.30 -27.46 -8.77
N GLY A 290 -1.86 -28.72 -8.76
CA GLY A 290 -2.08 -29.66 -9.86
C GLY A 290 -1.30 -29.32 -11.13
N LEU A 291 -0.20 -28.57 -11.02
CA LEU A 291 0.70 -28.28 -12.12
C LEU A 291 1.60 -29.48 -12.42
N GLU A 292 2.14 -29.54 -13.63
CA GLU A 292 3.15 -30.55 -13.97
C GLU A 292 4.35 -30.41 -13.03
N LYS A 293 4.76 -31.53 -12.42
CA LYS A 293 5.88 -31.56 -11.50
C LYS A 293 7.19 -31.51 -12.27
N ASP A 294 7.76 -30.35 -12.40
CA ASP A 294 9.09 -30.13 -13.02
C ASP A 294 9.86 -29.07 -12.21
N GLU A 295 10.85 -29.52 -11.44
CA GLU A 295 11.72 -28.63 -10.65
C GLU A 295 12.54 -27.66 -11.48
N LYS A 296 12.79 -27.98 -12.75
CA LYS A 296 13.60 -27.19 -13.69
C LYS A 296 12.76 -26.16 -14.46
N CYS A 297 11.43 -26.36 -14.58
CA CYS A 297 10.56 -25.42 -15.25
C CYS A 297 10.53 -24.08 -14.52
N MET A 298 10.73 -22.98 -15.26
CA MET A 298 10.64 -21.63 -14.70
C MET A 298 9.21 -21.34 -14.24
N MET A 299 9.04 -20.98 -12.97
CA MET A 299 7.73 -20.61 -12.40
C MET A 299 7.64 -19.10 -12.23
N ILE A 300 6.61 -18.50 -12.82
CA ILE A 300 6.28 -17.08 -12.73
C ILE A 300 5.09 -16.89 -11.77
N GLY A 301 5.31 -16.18 -10.67
CA GLY A 301 4.28 -15.84 -9.71
C GLY A 301 3.65 -14.47 -9.99
N ILE A 302 2.35 -14.34 -9.72
CA ILE A 302 1.58 -13.10 -9.76
C ILE A 302 0.70 -13.08 -8.51
N VAL A 303 0.88 -12.09 -7.64
CA VAL A 303 0.05 -11.89 -6.44
C VAL A 303 -0.39 -10.43 -6.43
N SER A 304 -1.69 -10.19 -6.70
CA SER A 304 -2.19 -8.81 -6.83
C SER A 304 -3.71 -8.73 -6.77
N ARG A 305 -4.23 -7.53 -6.54
CA ARG A 305 -5.63 -7.21 -6.90
C ARG A 305 -5.76 -7.24 -8.42
N LEU A 306 -6.80 -7.90 -8.92
CA LEU A 306 -7.01 -8.06 -10.36
C LEU A 306 -7.75 -6.85 -10.93
N THR A 307 -7.02 -5.78 -11.21
CA THR A 307 -7.53 -4.49 -11.69
C THR A 307 -6.75 -3.98 -12.90
N ASP A 308 -7.30 -3.02 -13.64
CA ASP A 308 -6.64 -2.36 -14.78
C ASP A 308 -5.27 -1.80 -14.44
N GLN A 309 -5.13 -1.24 -13.24
CA GLN A 309 -3.86 -0.69 -12.75
C GLN A 309 -2.70 -1.67 -12.88
N LYS A 310 -2.97 -2.97 -12.78
CA LYS A 310 -1.94 -4.02 -12.67
C LYS A 310 -1.47 -4.60 -14.02
N GLY A 311 -2.02 -4.10 -15.14
CA GLY A 311 -1.54 -4.46 -16.47
C GLY A 311 -1.93 -5.85 -16.96
N PHE A 312 -3.04 -6.38 -16.47
CA PHE A 312 -3.51 -7.71 -16.87
C PHE A 312 -4.02 -7.79 -18.30
N ASP A 313 -4.37 -6.67 -18.92
CA ASP A 313 -4.65 -6.56 -20.34
C ASP A 313 -3.41 -6.89 -21.19
N LEU A 314 -2.21 -6.49 -20.77
CA LEU A 314 -0.96 -6.90 -21.43
C LEU A 314 -0.75 -8.40 -21.36
N ILE A 315 -1.02 -9.01 -20.20
CA ILE A 315 -0.91 -10.46 -20.01
C ILE A 315 -1.95 -11.17 -20.89
N ALA A 316 -3.23 -10.71 -20.88
CA ALA A 316 -4.29 -11.28 -21.68
C ALA A 316 -3.93 -11.34 -23.17
N TYR A 317 -3.27 -10.30 -23.68
CA TYR A 317 -2.92 -10.18 -25.09
C TYR A 317 -1.87 -11.21 -25.54
N VAL A 318 -0.93 -11.60 -24.68
CA VAL A 318 0.18 -12.51 -25.03
C VAL A 318 0.11 -13.87 -24.33
N MET A 319 -0.92 -14.13 -23.54
CA MET A 319 -0.98 -15.33 -22.70
C MET A 319 -0.90 -16.64 -23.48
N ASP A 320 -1.59 -16.73 -24.63
CA ASP A 320 -1.53 -17.92 -25.50
C ASP A 320 -0.11 -18.15 -26.05
N GLU A 321 0.60 -17.08 -26.37
CA GLU A 321 1.97 -17.14 -26.85
C GLU A 321 2.93 -17.52 -25.72
N LEU A 322 2.79 -16.89 -24.55
CA LEU A 322 3.58 -17.19 -23.36
C LEU A 322 3.41 -18.64 -22.89
N CYS A 323 2.22 -19.21 -23.01
CA CYS A 323 1.98 -20.60 -22.66
C CYS A 323 2.64 -21.62 -23.60
N GLN A 324 3.20 -21.20 -24.76
CA GLN A 324 4.03 -22.08 -25.60
C GLN A 324 5.47 -22.17 -25.08
N ASP A 325 5.92 -21.17 -24.32
CA ASP A 325 7.28 -21.14 -23.75
C ASP A 325 7.41 -22.14 -22.57
N ALA A 326 8.63 -22.40 -22.12
CA ALA A 326 8.91 -23.38 -21.05
C ALA A 326 8.69 -22.76 -19.66
N VAL A 327 7.48 -22.29 -19.39
CA VAL A 327 7.11 -21.61 -18.13
C VAL A 327 5.86 -22.19 -17.50
N GLN A 328 5.76 -22.06 -16.19
CA GLN A 328 4.52 -22.22 -15.42
C GLN A 328 4.11 -20.87 -14.81
N ILE A 329 2.83 -20.60 -14.74
CA ILE A 329 2.28 -19.33 -14.25
C ILE A 329 1.31 -19.61 -13.11
N VAL A 330 1.55 -18.95 -11.97
CA VAL A 330 0.69 -19.06 -10.78
C VAL A 330 0.15 -17.69 -10.44
N VAL A 331 -1.16 -17.56 -10.42
CA VAL A 331 -1.87 -16.29 -10.12
C VAL A 331 -2.66 -16.44 -8.83
N LEU A 332 -2.53 -15.46 -7.94
CA LEU A 332 -3.32 -15.31 -6.73
C LEU A 332 -3.91 -13.89 -6.67
N GLY A 333 -5.21 -13.78 -6.55
CA GLY A 333 -5.86 -12.49 -6.34
C GLY A 333 -7.35 -12.50 -6.65
N THR A 334 -7.99 -11.38 -6.33
CA THR A 334 -9.40 -11.09 -6.64
C THR A 334 -9.52 -9.66 -7.17
N GLY A 335 -10.60 -9.35 -7.90
CA GLY A 335 -10.82 -7.99 -8.37
C GLY A 335 -11.92 -7.88 -9.40
N GLU A 336 -11.62 -7.35 -10.57
CA GLU A 336 -12.57 -7.18 -11.65
C GLU A 336 -12.90 -8.53 -12.29
N GLU A 337 -14.18 -8.83 -12.44
CA GLU A 337 -14.70 -10.10 -12.93
C GLU A 337 -14.08 -10.52 -14.28
N ARG A 338 -13.82 -9.56 -15.17
CA ARG A 338 -13.19 -9.83 -16.46
C ARG A 338 -11.80 -10.45 -16.33
N TYR A 339 -10.99 -10.01 -15.38
CA TYR A 339 -9.65 -10.56 -15.14
C TYR A 339 -9.70 -11.86 -14.37
N GLU A 340 -10.63 -12.00 -13.41
CA GLU A 340 -10.86 -13.27 -12.74
C GLU A 340 -11.26 -14.36 -13.75
N ASN A 341 -12.20 -14.06 -14.64
CA ASN A 341 -12.68 -14.98 -15.68
C ASN A 341 -11.59 -15.28 -16.72
N MET A 342 -10.79 -14.29 -17.10
CA MET A 342 -9.62 -14.48 -17.96
C MET A 342 -8.64 -15.51 -17.37
N PHE A 343 -8.24 -15.35 -16.12
CA PHE A 343 -7.31 -16.28 -15.48
C PHE A 343 -7.91 -17.67 -15.26
N ARG A 344 -9.21 -17.78 -14.92
CA ARG A 344 -9.92 -19.07 -14.86
C ARG A 344 -9.92 -19.76 -16.23
N TYR A 345 -10.15 -19.02 -17.33
CA TYR A 345 -10.09 -19.54 -18.68
C TYR A 345 -8.71 -20.09 -19.04
N PHE A 346 -7.65 -19.35 -18.77
CA PHE A 346 -6.29 -19.80 -19.07
C PHE A 346 -5.84 -20.97 -18.17
N ALA A 347 -6.25 -21.00 -16.92
CA ALA A 347 -6.04 -22.16 -16.04
C ALA A 347 -6.79 -23.42 -16.53
N TRP A 348 -8.01 -23.25 -17.09
CA TRP A 348 -8.71 -24.36 -17.74
C TRP A 348 -8.02 -24.80 -19.04
N LYS A 349 -7.62 -23.86 -19.88
CA LYS A 349 -7.01 -24.16 -21.20
C LYS A 349 -5.61 -24.77 -21.07
N TYR A 350 -4.83 -24.36 -20.09
CA TYR A 350 -3.43 -24.76 -19.87
C TYR A 350 -3.20 -25.32 -18.46
N GLY A 351 -4.09 -26.21 -18.01
CA GLY A 351 -4.16 -26.66 -16.61
C GLY A 351 -2.89 -27.29 -16.02
N ASN A 352 -1.97 -27.79 -16.85
CA ASN A 352 -0.68 -28.30 -16.40
C ASN A 352 0.40 -27.21 -16.27
N LYS A 353 0.15 -26.00 -16.82
CA LYS A 353 1.09 -24.87 -16.83
C LYS A 353 0.57 -23.65 -16.06
N VAL A 354 -0.74 -23.44 -16.00
CA VAL A 354 -1.34 -22.23 -15.41
C VAL A 354 -2.25 -22.61 -14.26
N SER A 355 -2.04 -21.99 -13.11
CA SER A 355 -2.94 -22.09 -11.95
C SER A 355 -3.45 -20.71 -11.57
N ALA A 356 -4.77 -20.57 -11.39
CA ALA A 356 -5.42 -19.34 -10.97
C ALA A 356 -6.16 -19.56 -9.65
N GLN A 357 -5.67 -18.95 -8.57
CA GLN A 357 -6.26 -18.95 -7.26
C GLN A 357 -7.02 -17.63 -7.07
N ILE A 358 -8.33 -17.66 -7.37
CA ILE A 358 -9.17 -16.46 -7.30
C ILE A 358 -9.72 -16.31 -5.88
N CYS A 359 -8.83 -15.92 -4.99
CA CYS A 359 -9.13 -15.66 -3.58
C CYS A 359 -8.10 -14.70 -2.96
N TYR A 360 -8.40 -14.20 -1.77
CA TYR A 360 -7.42 -13.55 -0.92
C TYR A 360 -6.86 -14.58 0.08
N SER A 361 -5.55 -14.74 0.11
CA SER A 361 -4.87 -15.65 1.04
C SER A 361 -3.45 -15.19 1.31
N ASP A 362 -3.18 -14.78 2.56
CA ASP A 362 -1.81 -14.46 2.99
C ASP A 362 -0.92 -15.70 2.90
N GLU A 363 -1.39 -16.86 3.37
CA GLU A 363 -0.63 -18.11 3.31
C GLU A 363 -0.19 -18.48 1.89
N LEU A 364 -1.11 -18.42 0.92
CA LEU A 364 -0.77 -18.73 -0.47
C LEU A 364 0.21 -17.72 -1.08
N SER A 365 0.12 -16.43 -0.69
CA SER A 365 1.06 -15.43 -1.16
C SER A 365 2.50 -15.73 -0.75
N HIS A 366 2.72 -16.11 0.49
CA HIS A 366 4.03 -16.54 1.02
C HIS A 366 4.58 -17.78 0.26
N LYS A 367 3.72 -18.76 0.02
CA LYS A 367 4.09 -19.95 -0.76
C LYS A 367 4.49 -19.61 -2.19
N ILE A 368 3.77 -18.66 -2.83
CA ILE A 368 4.07 -18.22 -4.20
C ILE A 368 5.39 -17.45 -4.23
N TYR A 369 5.65 -16.52 -3.29
CA TYR A 369 6.96 -15.85 -3.20
C TYR A 369 8.11 -16.83 -3.01
N ALA A 370 7.93 -17.84 -2.16
CA ALA A 370 8.96 -18.83 -1.90
C ALA A 370 9.21 -19.80 -3.05
N ALA A 371 8.17 -20.18 -3.79
CA ALA A 371 8.22 -21.21 -4.83
C ALA A 371 8.61 -20.66 -6.21
N SER A 372 8.23 -19.43 -6.53
CA SER A 372 8.45 -18.85 -7.86
C SER A 372 9.93 -18.54 -8.11
N ASP A 373 10.34 -18.62 -9.38
CA ASP A 373 11.65 -18.17 -9.85
C ASP A 373 11.61 -16.69 -10.23
N ALA A 374 10.52 -16.28 -10.90
CA ALA A 374 10.27 -14.91 -11.28
C ALA A 374 8.91 -14.42 -10.77
N PHE A 375 8.76 -13.10 -10.66
CA PHE A 375 7.54 -12.45 -10.18
C PHE A 375 7.13 -11.32 -11.14
N LEU A 376 5.96 -11.42 -11.77
CA LEU A 376 5.54 -10.51 -12.83
C LEU A 376 4.65 -9.38 -12.31
N MET A 377 5.05 -8.12 -12.56
CA MET A 377 4.28 -6.91 -12.24
C MET A 377 4.31 -5.91 -13.41
N PRO A 378 3.45 -6.07 -14.43
CA PRO A 378 3.42 -5.20 -15.61
C PRO A 378 2.55 -3.95 -15.42
N SER A 379 2.55 -3.36 -14.24
CA SER A 379 1.62 -2.33 -13.81
C SER A 379 1.63 -1.10 -14.73
N LEU A 380 0.44 -0.56 -15.02
CA LEU A 380 0.27 0.73 -15.72
C LEU A 380 0.84 1.87 -14.88
N PHE A 381 0.60 1.84 -13.59
CA PHE A 381 1.26 2.66 -12.59
C PHE A 381 1.33 1.89 -11.25
N GLU A 382 2.39 2.13 -10.49
CA GLU A 382 2.60 1.46 -9.21
C GLU A 382 3.25 2.44 -8.22
N PRO A 383 2.49 3.06 -7.32
CA PRO A 383 3.03 4.06 -6.40
C PRO A 383 4.27 3.61 -5.65
N CYS A 384 4.22 2.46 -5.02
CA CYS A 384 5.37 1.81 -4.40
C CYS A 384 5.53 0.37 -4.89
N GLY A 385 4.46 -0.42 -4.77
CA GLY A 385 4.52 -1.88 -4.82
C GLY A 385 5.18 -2.43 -3.55
N LEU A 386 4.57 -3.47 -3.00
CA LEU A 386 5.15 -4.24 -1.88
C LEU A 386 5.50 -5.66 -2.33
N SER A 387 4.73 -6.20 -3.27
CA SER A 387 4.89 -7.58 -3.73
C SER A 387 6.26 -7.84 -4.36
N GLN A 388 6.84 -6.88 -5.10
CA GLN A 388 8.21 -7.01 -5.59
C GLN A 388 9.25 -6.98 -4.47
N LEU A 389 9.03 -6.21 -3.40
CA LEU A 389 9.94 -6.20 -2.25
C LEU A 389 9.91 -7.54 -1.52
N MET A 390 8.71 -8.11 -1.36
CA MET A 390 8.52 -9.45 -0.81
C MET A 390 9.19 -10.50 -1.72
N ALA A 391 8.96 -10.44 -3.03
CA ALA A 391 9.60 -11.33 -4.00
C ALA A 391 11.13 -11.26 -3.92
N LEU A 392 11.72 -10.05 -3.92
CA LEU A 392 13.16 -9.84 -3.76
C LEU A 392 13.68 -10.44 -2.46
N ARG A 393 12.99 -10.25 -1.33
CA ARG A 393 13.36 -10.83 -0.04
C ARG A 393 13.37 -12.37 -0.07
N TYR A 394 12.44 -12.97 -0.84
CA TYR A 394 12.35 -14.42 -1.03
C TYR A 394 13.27 -14.94 -2.16
N GLY A 395 14.13 -14.10 -2.74
CA GLY A 395 15.00 -14.49 -3.85
C GLY A 395 14.24 -14.88 -5.11
N THR A 396 13.09 -14.29 -5.32
CA THR A 396 12.26 -14.44 -6.52
C THR A 396 12.43 -13.18 -7.35
N LEU A 397 12.95 -13.31 -8.59
CA LEU A 397 13.39 -12.16 -9.37
C LEU A 397 12.22 -11.43 -10.03
N PRO A 398 11.98 -10.14 -9.75
CA PRO A 398 10.89 -9.40 -10.37
C PRO A 398 11.11 -9.16 -11.85
N ILE A 399 10.02 -9.24 -12.63
CA ILE A 399 9.93 -8.76 -14.02
C ILE A 399 8.88 -7.64 -13.99
N VAL A 400 9.28 -6.40 -14.16
CA VAL A 400 8.44 -5.24 -13.88
C VAL A 400 8.40 -4.24 -15.02
N ARG A 401 7.33 -3.45 -15.08
CA ARG A 401 7.37 -2.21 -15.86
C ARG A 401 8.05 -1.10 -15.04
N GLU A 402 8.83 -0.25 -15.71
CA GLU A 402 9.54 0.88 -15.08
C GLU A 402 8.59 2.03 -14.73
N THR A 403 7.92 1.93 -13.58
CA THR A 403 7.03 2.96 -13.04
C THR A 403 7.08 2.98 -11.52
N GLY A 404 6.97 4.17 -10.93
CA GLY A 404 6.91 4.38 -9.50
C GLY A 404 7.94 3.57 -8.70
N GLY A 405 7.49 2.93 -7.62
CA GLY A 405 8.37 2.15 -6.78
C GLY A 405 8.96 0.90 -7.43
N LEU A 406 8.39 0.39 -8.52
CA LEU A 406 9.01 -0.71 -9.27
C LEU A 406 10.33 -0.28 -9.89
N LYS A 407 10.37 0.94 -10.47
CA LYS A 407 11.60 1.52 -11.01
C LYS A 407 12.64 1.81 -9.92
N ASP A 408 12.20 2.20 -8.74
CA ASP A 408 13.09 2.55 -7.63
C ASP A 408 13.70 1.32 -6.92
N THR A 409 13.10 0.13 -7.07
CA THR A 409 13.44 -1.06 -6.28
C THR A 409 13.97 -2.24 -7.08
N VAL A 410 13.74 -2.26 -8.40
CA VAL A 410 14.20 -3.33 -9.28
C VAL A 410 15.25 -2.78 -10.23
N GLU A 411 16.51 -3.16 -10.01
CA GLU A 411 17.62 -2.86 -10.91
C GLU A 411 17.62 -3.87 -12.06
N PRO A 412 17.50 -3.42 -13.33
CA PRO A 412 17.52 -4.34 -14.47
C PRO A 412 18.84 -5.10 -14.58
N TYR A 413 18.76 -6.38 -14.92
CA TYR A 413 19.95 -7.19 -15.14
C TYR A 413 20.80 -6.64 -16.30
N ASN A 414 22.06 -6.36 -16.00
CA ASN A 414 23.08 -5.97 -16.97
C ASN A 414 24.05 -7.13 -17.18
N GLU A 415 23.96 -7.78 -18.33
CA GLU A 415 24.79 -8.96 -18.63
C GLU A 415 26.28 -8.66 -18.82
N TYR A 416 26.64 -7.39 -19.13
CA TYR A 416 28.03 -6.97 -19.34
C TYR A 416 28.75 -6.70 -18.03
N GLU A 417 28.03 -6.13 -17.06
CA GLU A 417 28.57 -5.80 -15.74
C GLU A 417 28.28 -6.90 -14.70
N GLY A 418 27.33 -7.78 -15.00
CA GLY A 418 26.85 -8.80 -14.08
C GLY A 418 26.11 -8.24 -12.87
N THR A 419 25.50 -7.05 -12.99
CA THR A 419 24.69 -6.39 -11.95
C THR A 419 23.20 -6.63 -12.15
N GLY A 420 22.36 -6.08 -11.25
CA GLY A 420 20.92 -6.15 -11.33
C GLY A 420 20.27 -7.10 -10.33
N THR A 421 18.99 -6.87 -10.07
CA THR A 421 18.15 -7.61 -9.09
C THR A 421 16.88 -8.17 -9.72
N GLY A 422 16.66 -7.94 -11.01
CA GLY A 422 15.47 -8.39 -11.74
C GLY A 422 15.52 -7.95 -13.21
N PHE A 423 14.35 -7.84 -13.82
CA PHE A 423 14.21 -7.46 -15.23
C PHE A 423 13.15 -6.36 -15.36
N SER A 424 13.32 -5.46 -16.33
CA SER A 424 12.36 -4.38 -16.54
C SER A 424 12.11 -4.09 -18.01
N PHE A 425 10.97 -3.47 -18.28
CA PHE A 425 10.60 -2.91 -19.59
C PHE A 425 9.98 -1.52 -19.40
N ALA A 426 10.19 -0.62 -20.35
CA ALA A 426 9.85 0.79 -20.21
C ALA A 426 8.39 1.09 -20.61
N ASN A 427 7.98 0.66 -21.80
CA ASN A 427 6.69 1.04 -22.35
C ASN A 427 5.57 0.11 -21.89
N TYR A 428 4.36 0.65 -21.71
CA TYR A 428 3.17 -0.16 -21.43
C TYR A 428 2.76 -0.91 -22.72
N ASN A 429 3.44 -2.02 -22.96
CA ASN A 429 3.34 -2.77 -24.20
C ASN A 429 3.51 -4.27 -23.97
N ALA A 430 2.55 -5.08 -24.46
CA ALA A 430 2.50 -6.51 -24.23
C ALA A 430 3.70 -7.28 -24.86
N HIS A 431 4.17 -6.85 -26.02
CA HIS A 431 5.32 -7.50 -26.67
C HIS A 431 6.67 -7.12 -26.02
N GLU A 432 6.80 -5.91 -25.45
CA GLU A 432 7.98 -5.59 -24.63
C GLU A 432 8.01 -6.44 -23.37
N MET A 433 6.87 -6.56 -22.69
CA MET A 433 6.72 -7.46 -21.54
C MET A 433 7.12 -8.89 -21.90
N LEU A 434 6.57 -9.44 -23.00
CA LEU A 434 6.85 -10.80 -23.44
C LEU A 434 8.34 -11.00 -23.79
N ARG A 435 8.97 -10.04 -24.48
CA ARG A 435 10.41 -10.10 -24.76
C ARG A 435 11.24 -10.07 -23.48
N THR A 436 10.84 -9.30 -22.48
CA THR A 436 11.53 -9.25 -21.18
C THR A 436 11.37 -10.56 -20.42
N ILE A 437 10.20 -11.18 -20.45
CA ILE A 437 9.97 -12.51 -19.88
C ILE A 437 10.86 -13.53 -20.57
N ARG A 438 10.91 -13.56 -21.89
CA ARG A 438 11.77 -14.47 -22.67
C ARG A 438 13.27 -14.24 -22.44
N TYR A 439 13.68 -13.00 -22.25
CA TYR A 439 15.05 -12.70 -21.84
C TYR A 439 15.37 -13.26 -20.46
N ALA A 440 14.46 -13.08 -19.50
CA ALA A 440 14.60 -13.68 -18.18
C ALA A 440 14.65 -15.22 -18.25
N GLU A 441 13.80 -15.84 -19.07
CA GLU A 441 13.78 -17.26 -19.34
C GLU A 441 15.12 -17.75 -19.93
N GLN A 442 15.68 -17.03 -20.91
CA GLN A 442 17.00 -17.35 -21.47
C GLN A 442 18.10 -17.32 -20.39
N ILE A 443 18.12 -16.30 -19.52
CA ILE A 443 19.10 -16.24 -18.42
C ILE A 443 18.87 -17.39 -17.41
N TYR A 444 17.61 -17.72 -17.13
CA TYR A 444 17.25 -18.83 -16.25
C TYR A 444 17.77 -20.18 -16.73
N TYR A 445 17.59 -20.50 -18.03
CA TYR A 445 17.97 -21.78 -18.59
C TYR A 445 19.45 -21.84 -19.00
N ASP A 446 19.95 -20.81 -19.68
CA ASP A 446 21.28 -20.85 -20.30
C ASP A 446 22.39 -20.31 -19.39
N ARG A 447 22.03 -19.44 -18.40
CA ARG A 447 23.01 -18.78 -17.54
C ARG A 447 22.65 -18.93 -16.06
N ARG A 448 22.36 -20.14 -15.62
CA ARG A 448 21.90 -20.44 -14.25
C ARG A 448 22.81 -19.91 -13.16
N ARG A 449 24.10 -19.80 -13.40
CA ARG A 449 25.06 -19.24 -12.45
C ARG A 449 24.79 -17.74 -12.24
N GLU A 450 24.50 -17.00 -13.30
CA GLU A 450 24.19 -15.56 -13.21
C GLU A 450 22.83 -15.33 -12.57
N TRP A 451 21.84 -16.16 -12.89
CA TRP A 451 20.55 -16.17 -12.21
C TRP A 451 20.70 -16.32 -10.69
N ASN A 452 21.49 -17.28 -10.25
CA ASN A 452 21.74 -17.48 -8.82
C ASN A 452 22.49 -16.31 -8.16
N LYS A 453 23.41 -15.67 -8.86
CA LYS A 453 24.09 -14.46 -8.36
C LYS A 453 23.10 -13.28 -8.20
N MET A 454 22.11 -13.15 -9.10
CA MET A 454 21.04 -12.16 -8.91
C MET A 454 20.24 -12.46 -7.64
N ILE A 455 19.88 -13.72 -7.39
CA ILE A 455 19.20 -14.10 -6.14
C ILE A 455 20.08 -13.77 -4.92
N ASP A 456 21.37 -14.08 -4.94
CA ASP A 456 22.28 -13.72 -3.85
C ASP A 456 22.26 -12.20 -3.59
N ARG A 457 22.25 -11.36 -4.64
CA ARG A 457 22.16 -9.90 -4.52
C ARG A 457 20.81 -9.44 -3.96
N THR A 458 19.69 -9.98 -4.47
CA THR A 458 18.35 -9.58 -4.03
C THR A 458 18.14 -9.86 -2.55
N MET A 459 18.56 -11.04 -2.09
CA MET A 459 18.43 -11.44 -0.68
C MET A 459 19.34 -10.64 0.25
N ALA A 460 20.39 -10.00 -0.27
CA ALA A 460 21.31 -9.14 0.49
C ALA A 460 20.82 -7.68 0.63
N VAL A 461 19.89 -7.24 -0.22
CA VAL A 461 19.33 -5.86 -0.11
C VAL A 461 18.41 -5.76 1.09
N ASP A 462 18.58 -4.69 1.86
CA ASP A 462 17.69 -4.39 2.98
C ASP A 462 16.50 -3.55 2.52
N PHE A 463 15.33 -4.18 2.48
CA PHE A 463 14.03 -3.56 2.24
C PHE A 463 13.19 -3.45 3.51
N SER A 464 13.79 -3.58 4.70
CA SER A 464 13.06 -3.37 5.95
C SER A 464 12.60 -1.91 6.13
N TRP A 465 11.70 -1.71 7.05
CA TRP A 465 11.19 -0.38 7.39
C TRP A 465 12.26 0.57 7.98
N LYS A 466 13.40 0.06 8.42
CA LYS A 466 14.44 0.87 9.08
C LYS A 466 14.86 2.11 8.29
N ARG A 467 15.25 1.93 7.02
CA ARG A 467 15.66 3.05 6.15
C ARG A 467 14.54 4.04 5.86
N SER A 468 13.31 3.54 5.72
CA SER A 468 12.14 4.38 5.49
C SER A 468 11.81 5.18 6.75
N ALA A 469 11.84 4.54 7.92
CA ALA A 469 11.61 5.19 9.19
C ALA A 469 12.63 6.33 9.47
N GLU A 470 13.91 6.14 9.17
CA GLU A 470 14.94 7.18 9.27
C GLU A 470 14.56 8.43 8.46
N LYS A 471 14.10 8.28 7.21
CA LYS A 471 13.67 9.41 6.37
C LYS A 471 12.42 10.11 6.91
N TYR A 472 11.48 9.35 7.46
CA TYR A 472 10.31 9.94 8.12
C TYR A 472 10.72 10.72 9.39
N GLN A 473 11.65 10.19 10.19
CA GLN A 473 12.18 10.89 11.37
C GLN A 473 12.86 12.21 10.98
N GLU A 474 13.72 12.21 9.96
CA GLU A 474 14.33 13.44 9.43
C GLU A 474 13.28 14.49 9.03
N MET A 475 12.19 14.07 8.40
CA MET A 475 11.09 14.96 8.01
C MET A 475 10.32 15.47 9.24
N TYR A 476 10.02 14.60 10.20
CA TYR A 476 9.32 15.01 11.44
C TYR A 476 10.15 16.01 12.22
N ASP A 477 11.46 15.74 12.38
CA ASP A 477 12.36 16.65 13.08
C ASP A 477 12.45 18.02 12.41
N TRP A 478 12.48 18.02 11.07
CA TRP A 478 12.43 19.29 10.32
C TRP A 478 11.12 20.06 10.56
N LEU A 479 9.97 19.38 10.66
CA LEU A 479 8.68 20.03 10.88
C LEU A 479 8.46 20.55 12.30
N ILE A 480 8.91 19.80 13.31
CA ILE A 480 8.62 20.07 14.73
C ILE A 480 9.86 20.44 15.55
N GLY A 481 11.02 20.48 14.95
CA GLY A 481 12.29 20.84 15.58
C GLY A 481 12.74 22.27 15.32
N GLY A 482 12.06 23.01 14.42
CA GLY A 482 12.33 24.40 14.06
C GLY A 482 11.80 25.42 15.05
#